data_205a2500474772ea00e3596ab865fd54
#
_entry.id   205a2500474772ea00e3596ab865fd54
#
_cell.length_a   1.000
_cell.length_b   1.000
_cell.length_c   1.000
_cell.angle_alpha   90.00
_cell.angle_beta   90.00
_cell.angle_gamma   90.00
#
_symmetry.space_group_name_H-M   'P 1'
#
loop_
_entity.id
_entity.type
_entity.pdbx_description
1 polymer ?
#
loop_
_entity_poly.entity_id
_entity_poly.type
_entity_poly.pdbx_seq_one_letter_code
_entity_poly.pdbx_strand_id
1 'polypeptide(L)'
;MTFSVSFNLAVPSGALTPDSASLEPGGEYETLVMEACSALSDVGGGRFHIGGFGNDEWPLDVAYDLSAFMEQLPSLLVSVRERREVEVDLYSQGIERTLTFRPSGDLVMIHCDSRTNWVPDPECESIAQSELVAMLSKLAEDFAGGLKAINSELSEVAPFERWLEGEV
;
A
#
# COMPACT_ATOMS: atom_id res chain seq x y z
N MET A 1 17.00 8.84 8.07
CA MET A 1 16.06 8.28 7.10
C MET A 1 14.79 7.88 7.80
N THR A 2 13.66 8.35 7.35
CA THR A 2 12.37 8.09 7.97
C THR A 2 11.56 7.15 7.09
N PHE A 3 10.83 6.22 7.71
CA PHE A 3 9.89 5.35 7.01
C PHE A 3 9.00 6.15 6.06
N SER A 4 8.85 5.67 4.84
CA SER A 4 7.96 6.25 3.84
C SER A 4 7.29 5.16 3.00
N VAL A 5 6.07 5.42 2.59
CA VAL A 5 5.31 4.56 1.69
C VAL A 5 4.48 5.42 0.74
N SER A 6 4.50 5.08 -0.54
CA SER A 6 3.74 5.83 -1.56
C SER A 6 3.44 4.97 -2.78
N PHE A 7 2.46 5.40 -3.55
CA PHE A 7 2.14 4.85 -4.85
C PHE A 7 1.93 5.97 -5.86
N ASN A 8 2.54 5.84 -7.03
CA ASN A 8 2.39 6.76 -8.14
C ASN A 8 2.14 5.98 -9.42
N LEU A 9 1.26 6.51 -10.26
CA LEU A 9 1.00 5.97 -11.58
C LEU A 9 1.27 7.04 -12.64
N ALA A 10 2.26 6.79 -13.50
CA ALA A 10 2.46 7.56 -14.72
C ALA A 10 1.66 6.89 -15.84
N VAL A 11 0.51 7.49 -16.21
CA VAL A 11 -0.32 6.97 -17.31
C VAL A 11 0.29 7.46 -18.62
N PRO A 12 0.74 6.52 -19.51
CA PRO A 12 1.20 6.93 -20.85
C PRO A 12 0.04 7.56 -21.62
N SER A 13 0.32 8.62 -22.39
CA SER A 13 -0.65 9.22 -23.31
C SER A 13 -1.10 8.17 -24.33
N GLY A 14 -2.37 7.77 -24.30
CA GLY A 14 -2.91 6.68 -25.10
C GLY A 14 -3.20 5.43 -24.25
N ALA A 15 -3.55 5.64 -22.99
CA ALA A 15 -3.87 4.57 -22.04
C ALA A 15 -4.84 3.53 -22.64
N LEU A 16 -4.40 2.29 -22.62
CA LEU A 16 -5.20 1.14 -23.00
C LEU A 16 -6.39 1.02 -22.04
N THR A 17 -7.58 0.85 -22.58
CA THR A 17 -8.69 0.37 -21.78
C THR A 17 -8.33 -1.04 -21.31
N PRO A 18 -8.30 -1.30 -20.01
CA PRO A 18 -8.10 -2.66 -19.55
C PRO A 18 -9.20 -3.54 -20.12
N ASP A 19 -8.82 -4.72 -20.57
CA ASP A 19 -9.78 -5.73 -20.97
C ASP A 19 -10.69 -5.97 -19.76
N SER A 20 -11.97 -5.66 -19.92
CA SER A 20 -12.92 -5.77 -18.83
C SER A 20 -13.22 -7.25 -18.58
N ALA A 21 -12.34 -7.87 -17.80
CA ALA A 21 -12.73 -9.08 -17.13
C ALA A 21 -13.93 -8.72 -16.24
N SER A 22 -15.06 -9.32 -16.51
CA SER A 22 -16.29 -9.06 -15.76
C SER A 22 -16.04 -9.30 -14.27
N LEU A 23 -15.98 -8.21 -13.53
CA LEU A 23 -15.91 -8.26 -12.08
C LEU A 23 -17.22 -8.80 -11.55
N GLU A 24 -17.16 -9.90 -10.84
CA GLU A 24 -18.31 -10.38 -10.08
C GLU A 24 -18.60 -9.36 -8.97
N PRO A 25 -19.77 -8.70 -8.94
CA PRO A 25 -20.12 -7.81 -7.86
C PRO A 25 -20.24 -8.61 -6.56
N GLY A 26 -19.46 -8.24 -5.54
CA GLY A 26 -19.48 -8.85 -4.22
C GLY A 26 -18.25 -9.70 -3.87
N GLY A 27 -17.14 -9.54 -4.60
CA GLY A 27 -15.85 -10.15 -4.22
C GLY A 27 -15.36 -9.67 -2.86
N GLU A 28 -14.64 -10.56 -2.14
CA GLU A 28 -13.97 -10.19 -0.90
C GLU A 28 -12.92 -9.09 -1.17
N TYR A 29 -12.63 -8.28 -0.15
CA TYR A 29 -11.70 -7.15 -0.27
C TYR A 29 -10.33 -7.57 -0.81
N GLU A 30 -9.76 -8.67 -0.31
CA GLU A 30 -8.48 -9.20 -0.76
C GLU A 30 -8.48 -9.54 -2.26
N THR A 31 -9.56 -10.11 -2.75
CA THR A 31 -9.73 -10.41 -4.18
C THR A 31 -9.79 -9.14 -5.02
N LEU A 32 -10.54 -8.14 -4.55
CA LEU A 32 -10.62 -6.82 -5.22
C LEU A 32 -9.25 -6.14 -5.29
N VAL A 33 -8.47 -6.22 -4.22
CA VAL A 33 -7.10 -5.69 -4.18
C VAL A 33 -6.20 -6.41 -5.17
N MET A 34 -6.26 -7.73 -5.22
CA MET A 34 -5.48 -8.52 -6.19
C MET A 34 -5.80 -8.13 -7.63
N GLU A 35 -7.07 -8.03 -7.97
CA GLU A 35 -7.52 -7.64 -9.31
C GLU A 35 -7.08 -6.21 -9.65
N ALA A 36 -7.19 -5.29 -8.67
CA ALA A 36 -6.77 -3.91 -8.82
C ALA A 36 -5.26 -3.82 -9.11
N CYS A 37 -4.45 -4.50 -8.33
CA CYS A 37 -2.98 -4.49 -8.50
C CYS A 37 -2.56 -5.16 -9.80
N SER A 38 -3.26 -6.22 -10.22
CA SER A 38 -3.04 -6.86 -11.51
C SER A 38 -3.31 -5.89 -12.66
N ALA A 39 -4.44 -5.19 -12.61
CA ALA A 39 -4.80 -4.20 -13.63
C ALA A 39 -3.79 -3.04 -13.69
N LEU A 40 -3.36 -2.53 -12.55
CA LEU A 40 -2.35 -1.46 -12.48
C LEU A 40 -0.99 -1.94 -13.02
N SER A 41 -0.61 -3.17 -12.70
CA SER A 41 0.63 -3.79 -13.20
C SER A 41 0.61 -3.98 -14.72
N ASP A 42 -0.52 -4.43 -15.28
CA ASP A 42 -0.67 -4.68 -16.72
C ASP A 42 -0.56 -3.40 -17.55
N VAL A 43 -1.04 -2.29 -17.05
CA VAL A 43 -0.92 -0.98 -17.72
C VAL A 43 0.54 -0.50 -17.74
N GLY A 44 1.30 -0.83 -16.72
CA GLY A 44 2.67 -0.32 -16.51
C GLY A 44 2.67 1.12 -15.97
N GLY A 45 3.85 1.64 -15.70
CA GLY A 45 4.03 3.01 -15.20
C GLY A 45 3.67 3.21 -13.72
N GLY A 46 3.20 2.17 -13.04
CA GLY A 46 2.94 2.20 -11.60
C GLY A 46 4.24 1.99 -10.81
N ARG A 47 4.38 2.76 -9.73
CA ARG A 47 5.51 2.62 -8.81
C ARG A 47 5.02 2.58 -7.37
N PHE A 48 5.23 1.46 -6.73
CA PHE A 48 5.03 1.31 -5.29
C PHE A 48 6.38 1.47 -4.59
N HIS A 49 6.42 2.37 -3.63
CA HIS A 49 7.63 2.74 -2.92
C HIS A 49 7.48 2.51 -1.43
N ILE A 50 8.46 1.83 -0.83
CA ILE A 50 8.73 1.86 0.60
C ILE A 50 10.20 2.20 0.76
N GLY A 51 10.50 3.09 1.69
CA GLY A 51 11.86 3.43 2.10
C GLY A 51 11.97 3.48 3.61
N GLY A 52 13.18 3.40 4.09
CA GLY A 52 13.52 3.40 5.50
C GLY A 52 14.39 2.21 5.90
N PHE A 53 14.77 2.17 7.15
CA PHE A 53 15.57 1.10 7.73
C PHE A 53 16.93 0.90 7.04
N GLY A 54 17.54 2.03 6.59
CA GLY A 54 18.82 2.01 5.90
C GLY A 54 18.75 1.74 4.39
N ASN A 55 17.57 1.62 3.83
CA ASN A 55 17.36 1.46 2.40
C ASN A 55 16.24 2.40 1.91
N ASP A 56 16.61 3.40 1.13
CA ASP A 56 15.66 4.41 0.63
C ASP A 56 14.67 3.87 -0.40
N GLU A 57 14.98 2.75 -1.02
CA GLU A 57 14.17 2.19 -2.09
C GLU A 57 14.20 0.66 -2.02
N TRP A 58 13.09 0.09 -1.53
CA TRP A 58 12.92 -1.35 -1.50
C TRP A 58 12.56 -1.89 -2.89
N PRO A 59 13.06 -3.09 -3.26
CA PRO A 59 12.78 -3.68 -4.57
C PRO A 59 11.37 -4.29 -4.63
N LEU A 60 10.36 -3.44 -4.77
CA LEU A 60 8.95 -3.80 -4.73
C LEU A 60 8.32 -3.82 -6.13
N ASP A 61 7.34 -4.69 -6.31
CA ASP A 61 6.50 -4.69 -7.51
C ASP A 61 5.05 -4.27 -7.20
N VAL A 62 4.29 -3.97 -8.24
CA VAL A 62 2.89 -3.53 -8.11
C VAL A 62 1.94 -4.72 -8.01
N ALA A 63 2.23 -5.83 -8.71
CA ALA A 63 1.31 -6.95 -8.76
C ALA A 63 1.18 -7.69 -7.43
N TYR A 64 2.27 -7.88 -6.71
CA TYR A 64 2.32 -8.72 -5.50
C TYR A 64 2.59 -7.92 -4.23
N ASP A 65 3.62 -7.07 -4.24
CA ASP A 65 4.03 -6.34 -3.02
C ASP A 65 3.04 -5.24 -2.65
N LEU A 66 2.55 -4.48 -3.62
CA LEU A 66 1.48 -3.51 -3.39
C LEU A 66 0.20 -4.21 -2.94
N SER A 67 -0.13 -5.34 -3.55
CA SER A 67 -1.30 -6.15 -3.16
C SER A 67 -1.19 -6.60 -1.70
N ALA A 68 -0.05 -7.14 -1.29
CA ALA A 68 0.19 -7.57 0.09
C ALA A 68 0.04 -6.42 1.09
N PHE A 69 0.51 -5.23 0.75
CA PHE A 69 0.37 -4.06 1.60
C PHE A 69 -1.07 -3.55 1.66
N MET A 70 -1.72 -3.40 0.50
CA MET A 70 -3.06 -2.84 0.41
C MET A 70 -4.13 -3.74 1.04
N GLU A 71 -3.97 -5.06 1.00
CA GLU A 71 -4.91 -5.96 1.67
C GLU A 71 -4.91 -5.75 3.20
N GLN A 72 -3.79 -5.31 3.77
CA GLN A 72 -3.61 -5.07 5.21
C GLN A 72 -3.84 -3.59 5.60
N LEU A 73 -3.96 -2.69 4.62
CA LEU A 73 -4.06 -1.25 4.87
C LEU A 73 -5.26 -0.84 5.75
N PRO A 74 -6.48 -1.36 5.55
CA PRO A 74 -7.60 -0.98 6.41
C PRO A 74 -7.37 -1.29 7.89
N SER A 75 -6.87 -2.49 8.20
CA SER A 75 -6.52 -2.87 9.56
C SER A 75 -5.40 -2.04 10.14
N LEU A 76 -4.39 -1.73 9.32
CA LEU A 76 -3.28 -0.86 9.72
C LEU A 76 -3.78 0.53 10.09
N LEU A 77 -4.59 1.17 9.24
CA LEU A 77 -5.14 2.50 9.49
C LEU A 77 -5.99 2.56 10.76
N VAL A 78 -6.90 1.60 10.93
CA VAL A 78 -7.74 1.51 12.13
C VAL A 78 -6.87 1.37 13.38
N SER A 79 -5.89 0.47 13.36
CA SER A 79 -5.02 0.22 14.51
C SER A 79 -4.15 1.43 14.86
N VAL A 80 -3.58 2.11 13.86
CA VAL A 80 -2.80 3.33 14.08
C VAL A 80 -3.67 4.44 14.68
N ARG A 81 -4.88 4.66 14.17
CA ARG A 81 -5.83 5.66 14.69
C ARG A 81 -6.25 5.35 16.12
N GLU A 82 -6.47 4.09 16.44
CA GLU A 82 -6.88 3.63 17.77
C GLU A 82 -5.70 3.41 18.73
N ARG A 83 -4.48 3.70 18.29
CA ARG A 83 -3.24 3.53 19.08
C ARG A 83 -3.06 2.10 19.56
N ARG A 84 -3.26 1.14 18.66
CA ARG A 84 -3.01 -0.28 18.90
C ARG A 84 -1.80 -0.77 18.12
N GLU A 85 -1.10 -1.74 18.66
CA GLU A 85 -0.04 -2.45 17.94
C GLU A 85 -0.63 -3.25 16.79
N VAL A 86 0.06 -3.22 15.65
CA VAL A 86 -0.33 -3.96 14.44
C VAL A 86 0.90 -4.35 13.64
N GLU A 87 0.83 -5.48 12.98
CA GLU A 87 1.86 -5.96 12.06
C GLU A 87 1.36 -5.92 10.62
N VAL A 88 2.26 -5.62 9.70
CA VAL A 88 2.08 -5.75 8.26
C VAL A 88 3.14 -6.73 7.75
N ASP A 89 2.70 -7.82 7.18
CA ASP A 89 3.59 -8.84 6.63
C ASP A 89 3.70 -8.71 5.11
N LEU A 90 4.89 -8.35 4.65
CA LEU A 90 5.25 -8.35 3.24
C LEU A 90 5.87 -9.71 2.92
N TYR A 91 5.02 -10.68 2.66
CA TYR A 91 5.38 -12.10 2.56
C TYR A 91 5.89 -12.53 1.18
N SER A 92 5.81 -11.65 0.18
CA SER A 92 6.23 -11.96 -1.17
C SER A 92 7.70 -12.37 -1.24
N GLN A 93 7.98 -13.37 -2.05
CA GLN A 93 9.34 -13.89 -2.22
C GLN A 93 10.31 -12.78 -2.66
N GLY A 94 11.41 -12.66 -1.96
CA GLY A 94 12.44 -11.64 -2.21
C GLY A 94 12.32 -10.40 -1.33
N ILE A 95 11.15 -10.13 -0.76
CA ILE A 95 10.94 -9.08 0.25
C ILE A 95 10.96 -9.70 1.63
N GLU A 96 9.97 -10.50 1.97
CA GLU A 96 9.89 -11.30 3.22
C GLU A 96 10.25 -10.48 4.47
N ARG A 97 9.53 -9.36 4.66
CA ARG A 97 9.73 -8.42 5.77
C ARG A 97 8.45 -8.23 6.54
N THR A 98 8.55 -8.13 7.86
CA THR A 98 7.44 -7.78 8.74
C THR A 98 7.68 -6.41 9.34
N LEU A 99 6.69 -5.53 9.24
CA LEU A 99 6.68 -4.23 9.89
C LEU A 99 5.75 -4.28 11.09
N THR A 100 6.27 -3.98 12.28
CA THR A 100 5.48 -3.89 13.51
C THR A 100 5.34 -2.43 13.91
N PHE A 101 4.11 -1.96 13.98
CA PHE A 101 3.76 -0.58 14.34
C PHE A 101 3.30 -0.54 15.79
N ARG A 102 4.04 0.17 16.65
CA ARG A 102 3.75 0.28 18.08
C ARG A 102 3.52 1.74 18.48
N PRO A 103 2.38 2.07 19.11
CA PRO A 103 2.16 3.42 19.60
C PRO A 103 3.11 3.76 20.75
N SER A 104 3.65 4.97 20.74
CA SER A 104 4.53 5.50 21.77
C SER A 104 4.28 7.00 21.95
N GLY A 105 3.33 7.36 22.81
CA GLY A 105 2.88 8.75 22.92
C GLY A 105 2.26 9.25 21.62
N ASP A 106 2.77 10.35 21.09
CA ASP A 106 2.33 10.92 19.80
C ASP A 106 3.09 10.34 18.60
N LEU A 107 4.00 9.42 18.87
CA LEU A 107 4.78 8.74 17.86
C LEU A 107 4.29 7.30 17.64
N VAL A 108 4.62 6.77 16.48
CA VAL A 108 4.53 5.33 16.19
C VAL A 108 5.94 4.83 15.96
N MET A 109 6.33 3.82 16.73
CA MET A 109 7.59 3.10 16.53
C MET A 109 7.36 2.01 15.49
N ILE A 110 8.17 1.98 14.46
CA ILE A 110 8.07 0.98 13.40
C ILE A 110 9.32 0.11 13.44
N HIS A 111 9.12 -1.16 13.73
CA HIS A 111 10.19 -2.16 13.75
C HIS A 111 10.12 -2.99 12.45
N CYS A 112 11.26 -3.17 11.81
CA CYS A 112 11.39 -3.99 10.60
C CYS A 112 12.14 -5.27 10.93
N ASP A 113 11.54 -6.40 10.65
CA ASP A 113 12.15 -7.73 10.74
C ASP A 113 12.30 -8.32 9.34
N SER A 114 13.52 -8.71 8.98
CA SER A 114 13.82 -9.30 7.67
C SER A 114 14.06 -10.80 7.80
N ARG A 115 13.41 -11.56 6.93
CA ARG A 115 13.60 -13.01 6.80
C ARG A 115 14.53 -13.37 5.64
N THR A 116 15.19 -12.37 5.03
CA THR A 116 16.18 -12.54 3.98
C THR A 116 17.59 -12.19 4.50
N ASN A 117 18.58 -12.22 3.61
CA ASN A 117 19.96 -11.83 3.95
C ASN A 117 20.13 -10.31 4.15
N TRP A 118 19.15 -9.51 3.74
CA TRP A 118 19.16 -8.08 4.00
C TRP A 118 18.85 -7.81 5.48
N VAL A 119 19.65 -6.95 6.08
CA VAL A 119 19.49 -6.56 7.48
C VAL A 119 19.10 -5.09 7.57
N PRO A 120 17.97 -4.76 8.23
CA PRO A 120 17.60 -3.37 8.45
C PRO A 120 18.58 -2.69 9.40
N ASP A 121 18.99 -1.45 9.06
CA ASP A 121 19.85 -0.62 9.88
C ASP A 121 19.50 0.86 9.70
N PRO A 122 18.79 1.49 10.65
CA PRO A 122 18.33 0.94 11.94
C PRO A 122 17.17 -0.06 11.79
N GLU A 123 17.03 -0.95 12.76
CA GLU A 123 15.89 -1.91 12.82
C GLU A 123 14.57 -1.25 13.19
N CYS A 124 14.63 -0.08 13.82
CA CYS A 124 13.47 0.65 14.32
C CYS A 124 13.54 2.11 13.91
N GLU A 125 12.43 2.62 13.43
CA GLU A 125 12.25 4.04 13.12
C GLU A 125 11.01 4.58 13.82
N SER A 126 10.90 5.89 13.92
CA SER A 126 9.73 6.55 14.52
C SER A 126 9.17 7.61 13.60
N ILE A 127 7.85 7.75 13.64
CA ILE A 127 7.12 8.76 12.88
C ILE A 127 5.96 9.30 13.72
N ALA A 128 5.61 10.56 13.55
CA ALA A 128 4.43 11.10 14.20
C ALA A 128 3.16 10.36 13.75
N GLN A 129 2.28 10.02 14.68
CA GLN A 129 1.03 9.31 14.36
C GLN A 129 0.21 10.03 13.29
N SER A 130 0.08 11.35 13.40
CA SER A 130 -0.66 12.17 12.42
C SER A 130 -0.02 12.12 11.01
N GLU A 131 1.31 12.11 10.96
CA GLU A 131 2.07 12.02 9.73
C GLU A 131 1.88 10.65 9.06
N LEU A 132 1.93 9.59 9.85
CA LEU A 132 1.70 8.22 9.37
C LEU A 132 0.26 8.06 8.84
N VAL A 133 -0.74 8.54 9.57
CA VAL A 133 -2.14 8.50 9.11
C VAL A 133 -2.31 9.26 7.80
N ALA A 134 -1.73 10.44 7.68
CA ALA A 134 -1.78 11.23 6.43
C ALA A 134 -1.11 10.50 5.27
N MET A 135 0.03 9.88 5.51
CA MET A 135 0.77 9.12 4.51
C MET A 135 -0.01 7.89 4.03
N LEU A 136 -0.59 7.12 4.93
CA LEU A 136 -1.39 5.94 4.61
C LEU A 136 -2.70 6.31 3.91
N SER A 137 -3.34 7.41 4.32
CA SER A 137 -4.54 7.92 3.67
C SER A 137 -4.24 8.37 2.24
N LYS A 138 -3.12 9.07 2.05
CA LYS A 138 -2.69 9.47 0.71
C LYS A 138 -2.37 8.26 -0.18
N LEU A 139 -1.77 7.22 0.37
CA LEU A 139 -1.55 5.97 -0.36
C LEU A 139 -2.86 5.37 -0.89
N ALA A 140 -3.90 5.33 -0.05
CA ALA A 140 -5.21 4.84 -0.45
C ALA A 140 -5.84 5.71 -1.53
N GLU A 141 -5.77 7.04 -1.39
CA GLU A 141 -6.28 7.99 -2.40
C GLU A 141 -5.54 7.85 -3.74
N ASP A 142 -4.22 7.75 -3.71
CA ASP A 142 -3.39 7.60 -4.92
C ASP A 142 -3.64 6.24 -5.59
N PHE A 143 -3.86 5.20 -4.82
CA PHE A 143 -4.23 3.88 -5.33
C PHE A 143 -5.57 3.92 -6.06
N ALA A 144 -6.59 4.46 -5.43
CA ALA A 144 -7.92 4.61 -6.03
C ALA A 144 -7.88 5.55 -7.25
N GLY A 145 -7.10 6.63 -7.16
CA GLY A 145 -6.85 7.55 -8.28
C GLY A 145 -6.20 6.87 -9.47
N GLY A 146 -5.27 5.94 -9.22
CA GLY A 146 -4.66 5.09 -10.25
C GLY A 146 -5.69 4.20 -10.95
N LEU A 147 -6.59 3.57 -10.19
CA LEU A 147 -7.68 2.75 -10.76
C LEU A 147 -8.61 3.57 -11.64
N LYS A 148 -8.95 4.78 -11.23
CA LYS A 148 -9.76 5.69 -12.02
C LYS A 148 -9.03 6.13 -13.30
N ALA A 149 -7.73 6.42 -13.20
CA ALA A 149 -6.92 6.87 -14.33
C ALA A 149 -6.80 5.80 -15.43
N ILE A 150 -6.84 4.51 -15.09
CA ILE A 150 -6.84 3.41 -16.05
C ILE A 150 -8.25 2.96 -16.45
N ASN A 151 -9.28 3.71 -16.06
CA ASN A 151 -10.70 3.41 -16.32
C ASN A 151 -11.14 2.04 -15.78
N SER A 152 -10.58 1.59 -14.68
CA SER A 152 -11.00 0.35 -14.02
C SER A 152 -12.37 0.53 -13.37
N GLU A 153 -13.27 -0.41 -13.57
CA GLU A 153 -14.57 -0.46 -12.90
C GLU A 153 -14.43 -0.58 -11.37
N LEU A 154 -13.29 -1.06 -10.88
CA LEU A 154 -12.99 -1.14 -9.45
C LEU A 154 -12.98 0.23 -8.77
N SER A 155 -12.69 1.31 -9.51
CA SER A 155 -12.76 2.66 -8.95
C SER A 155 -14.17 3.07 -8.50
N GLU A 156 -15.20 2.38 -8.96
CA GLU A 156 -16.60 2.62 -8.60
C GLU A 156 -17.11 1.66 -7.51
N VAL A 157 -16.24 0.77 -7.03
CA VAL A 157 -16.57 -0.25 -6.02
C VAL A 157 -15.98 0.14 -4.66
N ALA A 158 -16.76 -0.08 -3.59
CA ALA A 158 -16.26 0.14 -2.23
C ALA A 158 -15.12 -0.85 -1.89
N PRO A 159 -14.06 -0.42 -1.18
CA PRO A 159 -13.88 0.90 -0.55
C PRO A 159 -13.26 1.95 -1.49
N PHE A 160 -12.84 1.58 -2.70
CA PHE A 160 -12.05 2.45 -3.60
C PHE A 160 -12.80 3.73 -3.99
N GLU A 161 -14.11 3.65 -4.22
CA GLU A 161 -14.93 4.83 -4.53
C GLU A 161 -14.87 5.86 -3.40
N ARG A 162 -14.89 5.41 -2.14
CA ARG A 162 -14.81 6.29 -0.96
C ARG A 162 -13.41 6.91 -0.81
N TRP A 163 -12.39 6.16 -1.14
CA TRP A 163 -11.02 6.67 -1.10
C TRP A 163 -10.80 7.80 -2.11
N LEU A 164 -11.48 7.77 -3.25
CA LEU A 164 -11.47 8.88 -4.22
C LEU A 164 -12.07 10.17 -3.65
N GLU A 165 -12.99 10.05 -2.69
CA GLU A 165 -13.63 11.17 -2.00
C GLU A 165 -12.85 11.60 -0.74
N GLY A 166 -11.73 10.96 -0.44
CA GLY A 166 -10.92 11.22 0.74
C GLY A 166 -11.42 10.54 2.01
N GLU A 167 -12.34 9.61 1.89
CA GLU A 167 -12.90 8.82 3.00
C GLU A 167 -12.12 7.52 3.19
N VAL A 168 -10.95 7.63 3.78
CA VAL A 168 -10.05 6.49 4.00
C VAL A 168 -10.15 5.96 5.42
#